data_d8973af88367c86e86ec684ddf5e5abf
#
_entry.id   d8973af88367c86e86ec684ddf5e5abf
#
_cell.length_a   1.000
_cell.length_b   1.000
_cell.length_c   1.000
_cell.angle_alpha   90.00
_cell.angle_beta   90.00
_cell.angle_gamma   90.00
#
_symmetry.space_group_name_H-M   'P 1'
#
loop_
_entity.id
_entity.type
_entity.pdbx_description
1 polymer ?
#
loop_
_entity_poly.entity_id
_entity_poly.type
_entity_poly.pdbx_seq_one_letter_code
_entity_poly.pdbx_strand_id
1 'polypeptide(L)'
;GSVTGMTIVGQYSGYRVQVLFTSAKNGRAIAQQRAKKIALKYPQYRAYMSYVAPRWRLRFGDFKTYGEARSLARLIKRSFPAMRSDVVVVTDKVNKFK
;
A
#
# COMPACT_ATOMS: atom_id res chain seq x y z
N GLY A 1 -0.56 10.17 6.09
CA GLY A 1 -0.24 8.85 6.56
C GLY A 1 -0.61 8.63 8.00
N SER A 2 -0.70 7.41 8.36
CA SER A 2 -1.13 7.00 9.69
C SER A 2 0.02 6.94 10.72
N VAL A 3 1.26 7.05 10.26
CA VAL A 3 2.44 6.95 11.13
C VAL A 3 2.86 8.35 11.57
N THR A 4 1.97 9.00 12.33
CA THR A 4 2.13 10.38 12.76
C THR A 4 3.17 10.45 13.89
N GLY A 5 4.06 11.44 13.82
CA GLY A 5 5.09 11.66 14.83
C GLY A 5 6.34 10.79 14.69
N MET A 6 6.35 9.88 13.72
CA MET A 6 7.52 9.04 13.45
C MET A 6 8.38 9.66 12.34
N THR A 7 9.70 9.53 12.48
CA THR A 7 10.66 10.04 11.52
C THR A 7 11.25 8.91 10.69
N ILE A 8 11.37 9.14 9.40
CA ILE A 8 12.05 8.19 8.52
C ILE A 8 13.56 8.35 8.72
N VAL A 9 14.23 7.28 9.14
CA VAL A 9 15.67 7.28 9.42
C VAL A 9 16.49 6.47 8.42
N GLY A 10 15.84 5.86 7.46
CA GLY A 10 16.53 5.09 6.42
C GLY A 10 15.58 4.23 5.63
N GLN A 11 16.15 3.47 4.71
CA GLN A 11 15.41 2.53 3.88
C GLN A 11 16.13 1.19 3.85
N TYR A 12 15.38 0.14 3.63
CA TYR A 12 15.91 -1.21 3.45
C TYR A 12 15.01 -2.00 2.50
N SER A 13 15.50 -3.10 1.99
CA SER A 13 14.69 -3.98 1.16
C SER A 13 13.66 -4.69 2.02
N GLY A 14 12.41 -4.56 1.67
CA GLY A 14 11.30 -5.16 2.40
C GLY A 14 10.12 -5.42 1.50
N TYR A 15 8.92 -5.30 2.08
CA TYR A 15 7.68 -5.68 1.41
C TYR A 15 6.61 -4.61 1.60
N ARG A 16 5.76 -4.46 0.58
CA ARG A 16 4.55 -3.65 0.62
C ARG A 16 3.39 -4.45 0.09
N VAL A 17 2.18 -4.01 0.40
CA VAL A 17 0.96 -4.59 -0.16
C VAL A 17 0.48 -3.68 -1.28
N GLN A 18 0.56 -4.17 -2.50
CA GLN A 18 0.06 -3.46 -3.67
C GLN A 18 -1.43 -3.73 -3.81
N VAL A 19 -2.21 -2.67 -3.94
CA VAL A 19 -3.68 -2.76 -4.01
C VAL A 19 -4.24 -2.17 -5.30
N LEU A 20 -3.39 -1.56 -6.12
CA LEU A 20 -3.76 -1.06 -7.44
C LEU A 20 -2.54 -0.91 -8.33
N PHE A 21 -2.70 -1.32 -9.58
CA PHE A 21 -1.73 -1.06 -10.64
C PHE A 21 -2.51 -0.99 -11.94
N THR A 22 -2.80 0.23 -12.42
CA THR A 22 -3.74 0.43 -13.52
C THR A 22 -3.28 1.50 -14.50
N SER A 23 -3.53 1.25 -15.78
CA SER A 23 -3.35 2.22 -16.86
C SER A 23 -4.65 2.92 -17.26
N ALA A 24 -5.72 2.72 -16.50
CA ALA A 24 -7.01 3.36 -16.75
C ALA A 24 -6.86 4.89 -16.74
N LYS A 25 -7.63 5.58 -17.58
CA LYS A 25 -7.60 7.05 -17.69
C LYS A 25 -7.88 7.74 -16.36
N ASN A 26 -8.78 7.18 -15.55
CA ASN A 26 -9.11 7.67 -14.22
C ASN A 26 -8.30 7.00 -13.12
N GLY A 27 -7.13 6.45 -13.44
CA GLY A 27 -6.30 5.70 -12.50
C GLY A 27 -5.94 6.47 -11.25
N ARG A 28 -5.61 7.76 -11.36
CA ARG A 28 -5.31 8.60 -10.20
C ARG A 28 -6.49 8.68 -9.23
N ALA A 29 -7.68 8.91 -9.76
CA ALA A 29 -8.89 9.00 -8.94
C ALA A 29 -9.21 7.67 -8.25
N ILE A 30 -9.05 6.55 -8.96
CA ILE A 30 -9.23 5.21 -8.39
C ILE A 30 -8.23 4.99 -7.26
N ALA A 31 -6.97 5.34 -7.46
CA ALA A 31 -5.92 5.19 -6.45
C ALA A 31 -6.23 6.01 -5.20
N GLN A 32 -6.62 7.27 -5.35
CA GLN A 32 -6.99 8.16 -4.25
C GLN A 32 -8.18 7.61 -3.46
N GLN A 33 -9.18 7.10 -4.15
CA GLN A 33 -10.39 6.57 -3.54
C GLN A 33 -10.09 5.29 -2.72
N ARG A 34 -9.30 4.37 -3.30
CA ARG A 34 -8.87 3.16 -2.60
C ARG A 34 -8.01 3.48 -1.38
N ALA A 35 -7.10 4.45 -1.53
CA ALA A 35 -6.24 4.88 -0.43
C ALA A 35 -7.07 5.36 0.75
N LYS A 36 -8.10 6.16 0.51
CA LYS A 36 -9.01 6.64 1.56
C LYS A 36 -9.76 5.50 2.24
N LYS A 37 -10.32 4.59 1.47
CA LYS A 37 -11.08 3.45 2.00
C LYS A 37 -10.22 2.57 2.90
N ILE A 38 -9.02 2.23 2.46
CA ILE A 38 -8.12 1.38 3.20
C ILE A 38 -7.60 2.11 4.44
N ALA A 39 -7.23 3.38 4.31
CA ALA A 39 -6.72 4.18 5.42
C ALA A 39 -7.75 4.38 6.54
N LEU A 40 -9.03 4.47 6.21
CA LEU A 40 -10.09 4.58 7.21
C LEU A 40 -10.17 3.32 8.07
N LYS A 41 -9.97 2.15 7.48
CA LYS A 41 -10.07 0.89 8.22
C LYS A 41 -8.75 0.47 8.87
N TYR A 42 -7.63 0.78 8.21
CA TYR A 42 -6.28 0.40 8.67
C TYR A 42 -5.37 1.63 8.73
N PRO A 43 -5.68 2.59 9.63
CA PRO A 43 -4.96 3.87 9.68
C PRO A 43 -3.50 3.77 10.12
N GLN A 44 -3.11 2.63 10.69
CA GLN A 44 -1.74 2.41 11.14
C GLN A 44 -0.74 2.20 10.00
N TYR A 45 -1.24 1.97 8.78
CA TYR A 45 -0.36 1.72 7.63
C TYR A 45 -0.32 2.91 6.69
N ARG A 46 0.89 3.28 6.27
CA ARG A 46 1.10 4.40 5.35
C ARG A 46 0.80 3.98 3.92
N ALA A 47 0.11 4.86 3.18
CA ALA A 47 -0.18 4.68 1.76
C ALA A 47 0.91 5.32 0.91
N TYR A 48 1.29 4.66 -0.17
CA TYR A 48 2.27 5.13 -1.15
C TYR A 48 1.67 5.07 -2.55
N MET A 49 1.36 6.24 -3.08
CA MET A 49 0.79 6.37 -4.43
C MET A 49 1.86 6.92 -5.36
N SER A 50 2.06 6.29 -6.50
CA SER A 50 3.03 6.73 -7.48
C SER A 50 2.55 6.50 -8.90
N TYR A 51 3.06 7.30 -9.82
CA TYR A 51 2.81 7.14 -11.25
C TYR A 51 4.07 6.54 -11.90
N VAL A 52 3.93 5.33 -12.41
CA VAL A 52 4.96 4.62 -13.15
C VAL A 52 4.42 4.47 -14.57
N ALA A 53 4.65 5.50 -15.41
CA ALA A 53 4.03 5.66 -16.72
C ALA A 53 3.91 4.35 -17.51
N PRO A 54 2.73 4.01 -18.03
CA PRO A 54 1.48 4.77 -18.01
C PRO A 54 0.53 4.39 -16.85
N ARG A 55 1.05 3.87 -15.76
CA ARG A 55 0.21 3.26 -14.70
C ARG A 55 0.30 3.98 -13.37
N TRP A 56 -0.84 4.09 -12.71
CA TRP A 56 -0.94 4.49 -11.31
C TRP A 56 -0.81 3.27 -10.42
N ARG A 57 -0.03 3.41 -9.35
CA ARG A 57 0.30 2.34 -8.43
C ARG A 57 0.02 2.80 -7.00
N LEU A 58 -0.66 1.93 -6.23
CA LEU A 58 -0.93 2.19 -4.83
C LEU A 58 -0.44 1.02 -4.00
N ARG A 59 0.42 1.30 -3.02
CA ARG A 59 0.99 0.32 -2.10
C ARG A 59 0.83 0.78 -0.67
N PHE A 60 0.75 -0.17 0.26
CA PHE A 60 0.59 0.10 1.69
C PHE A 60 1.65 -0.60 2.51
N GLY A 61 2.10 0.10 3.58
CA GLY A 61 2.93 -0.44 4.63
C GLY A 61 4.41 -0.47 4.33
N ASP A 62 5.19 -0.60 5.39
CA ASP A 62 6.64 -0.72 5.34
C ASP A 62 7.01 -1.96 6.13
N PHE A 63 6.93 -3.11 5.49
CA PHE A 63 7.08 -4.39 6.17
C PHE A 63 8.47 -4.96 5.99
N LYS A 64 9.06 -5.42 7.09
CA LYS A 64 10.36 -6.05 7.09
C LYS A 64 10.29 -7.48 6.55
N THR A 65 9.18 -8.17 6.81
CA THR A 65 9.01 -9.58 6.44
C THR A 65 7.82 -9.79 5.51
N TYR A 66 7.91 -10.82 4.69
CA TYR A 66 6.82 -11.24 3.82
C TYR A 66 5.55 -11.58 4.63
N GLY A 67 5.73 -12.28 5.76
CA GLY A 67 4.59 -12.70 6.60
C GLY A 67 3.78 -11.54 7.13
N GLU A 68 4.44 -10.45 7.55
CA GLU A 68 3.75 -9.24 8.01
C GLU A 68 2.93 -8.60 6.88
N ALA A 69 3.54 -8.46 5.70
CA ALA A 69 2.85 -7.92 4.54
C ALA A 69 1.67 -8.80 4.12
N ARG A 70 1.87 -10.12 4.12
CA ARG A 70 0.82 -11.08 3.78
C ARG A 70 -0.37 -11.00 4.72
N SER A 71 -0.13 -10.75 6.00
CA SER A 71 -1.20 -10.59 6.98
C SER A 71 -2.09 -9.40 6.63
N LEU A 72 -1.50 -8.25 6.27
CA LEU A 72 -2.27 -7.10 5.82
C LEU A 72 -3.00 -7.39 4.49
N ALA A 73 -2.35 -8.05 3.55
CA ALA A 73 -2.96 -8.40 2.28
C ALA A 73 -4.24 -9.22 2.48
N ARG A 74 -4.21 -10.19 3.39
CA ARG A 74 -5.38 -11.01 3.74
C ARG A 74 -6.50 -10.18 4.33
N LEU A 75 -6.17 -9.25 5.24
CA LEU A 75 -7.16 -8.36 5.86
C LEU A 75 -7.83 -7.47 4.81
N ILE A 76 -7.05 -6.90 3.91
CA ILE A 76 -7.59 -6.05 2.84
C ILE A 76 -8.50 -6.84 1.91
N LYS A 77 -8.09 -8.03 1.50
CA LYS A 77 -8.90 -8.90 0.64
C LYS A 77 -10.24 -9.25 1.29
N ARG A 78 -10.23 -9.50 2.60
CA ARG A 78 -11.44 -9.84 3.35
C ARG A 78 -12.36 -8.63 3.52
N SER A 79 -11.78 -7.47 3.81
CA SER A 79 -12.53 -6.25 4.06
C SER A 79 -13.06 -5.61 2.78
N PHE A 80 -12.34 -5.77 1.67
CA PHE A 80 -12.68 -5.14 0.40
C PHE A 80 -12.66 -6.16 -0.73
N PRO A 81 -13.68 -7.05 -0.79
CA PRO A 81 -13.67 -8.13 -1.80
C PRO A 81 -13.61 -7.63 -3.24
N ALA A 82 -14.14 -6.43 -3.51
CA ALA A 82 -14.15 -5.86 -4.87
C ALA A 82 -12.75 -5.60 -5.42
N MET A 83 -11.74 -5.38 -4.55
CA MET A 83 -10.36 -5.17 -5.00
C MET A 83 -9.45 -6.38 -4.80
N ARG A 84 -10.03 -7.51 -4.44
CA ARG A 84 -9.29 -8.72 -4.07
C ARG A 84 -8.25 -9.16 -5.10
N SER A 85 -8.63 -9.14 -6.38
CA SER A 85 -7.75 -9.59 -7.47
C SER A 85 -6.55 -8.67 -7.68
N ASP A 86 -6.61 -7.44 -7.18
CA ASP A 86 -5.53 -6.46 -7.32
C ASP A 86 -4.53 -6.50 -6.16
N VAL A 87 -4.88 -7.21 -5.08
CA VAL A 87 -4.07 -7.21 -3.86
C VAL A 87 -2.96 -8.25 -3.94
N VAL A 88 -1.72 -7.80 -3.85
CA VAL A 88 -0.54 -8.67 -3.92
C VAL A 88 0.58 -8.11 -3.06
N VAL A 89 1.35 -9.00 -2.43
CA VAL A 89 2.57 -8.61 -1.72
C VAL A 89 3.69 -8.44 -2.74
N VAL A 90 4.39 -7.32 -2.64
CA VAL A 90 5.51 -7.00 -3.56
C VAL A 90 6.76 -6.68 -2.74
N THR A 91 7.92 -6.92 -3.32
CA THR A 91 9.18 -6.42 -2.78
C THR A 91 9.32 -4.94 -3.11
N ASP A 92 9.88 -4.17 -2.19
CA ASP A 92 10.05 -2.74 -2.39
C ASP A 92 11.13 -2.22 -1.43
N LYS A 93 11.62 -1.01 -1.72
CA LYS A 93 12.38 -0.23 -0.75
C LYS A 93 11.40 0.33 0.26
N VAL A 94 11.52 -0.08 1.50
CA VAL A 94 10.63 0.35 2.56
C VAL A 94 11.33 1.27 3.54
N ASN A 95 10.55 2.11 4.22
CA ASN A 95 11.07 3.10 5.15
C ASN A 95 11.28 2.47 6.53
N LYS A 96 12.39 2.84 7.16
CA LYS A 96 12.66 2.53 8.56
C LYS A 96 12.29 3.74 9.38
N PHE A 97 11.47 3.55 10.41
CA PHE A 97 10.99 4.62 11.28
C PHE A 97 11.65 4.55 12.65
N LYS A 98 11.78 5.71 13.25
CA LYS A 98 12.28 5.85 14.61
C LYS A 98 11.30 6.66 15.45
#